data_391d8c72f3c199032bc97145b8492703
#
_entry.id   391d8c72f3c199032bc97145b8492703
#
_cell.length_a   1.000
_cell.length_b   1.000
_cell.length_c   1.000
_cell.angle_alpha   90.00
_cell.angle_beta   90.00
_cell.angle_gamma   90.00
#
_symmetry.space_group_name_H-M   'P 1'
#
loop_
_entity.id
_entity.type
_entity.pdbx_description
1 polymer ?
#
loop_
_entity_poly.entity_id
_entity_poly.type
_entity_poly.pdbx_seq_one_letter_code
_entity_poly.pdbx_strand_id
1 'polypeptide(L)'
;YDYYQPEAYVPRTDTFIEKDASINEHIDRLRHSATRSLMERDDVIIVSSVSCIYGIGSVETYSSMTLVVDVNQMIERQELLTDLVSLQYKRNDTKFIRGTFRVRGDVIEIWPAHLEGRAWKISLWGNEVEKISEFDPLTGEKIRELQNIKIYANSHYVTPRPTLQQAAQEIKKELLLRLKELEKENKLLEMQRLEQRTIFDLEMMDATGSCAGIENYSRYLTGRKPGEPPPTLFEYLPEDSIIFADESHVTIPQLGGMYKGDFNRKSTLSEHGFRLPSCKDNRPLKFEEWELMRPKSIFVSATPGPWELDQ
;
A
#
# COMPACT_ATOMS: atom_id res chain seq x y z
N TYR A 1 -9.77 -7.14 4.55
CA TYR A 1 -9.38 -8.17 5.52
C TYR A 1 -10.61 -8.96 5.95
N ASP A 2 -10.49 -10.27 6.07
CA ASP A 2 -11.51 -11.10 6.73
C ASP A 2 -11.39 -10.97 8.24
N TYR A 3 -10.17 -10.76 8.71
CA TYR A 3 -9.85 -10.46 10.09
C TYR A 3 -8.75 -9.40 10.14
N TYR A 4 -8.84 -8.46 11.06
CA TYR A 4 -7.82 -7.45 11.29
C TYR A 4 -7.72 -7.09 12.76
N GLN A 5 -6.57 -7.39 13.35
CA GLN A 5 -6.18 -6.95 14.68
C GLN A 5 -5.00 -5.99 14.54
N PRO A 6 -5.17 -4.69 14.82
CA PRO A 6 -4.04 -3.76 14.82
C PRO A 6 -3.09 -4.09 15.96
N GLU A 7 -1.81 -3.84 15.75
CA GLU A 7 -0.85 -3.89 16.86
C GLU A 7 -1.25 -2.88 17.94
N ALA A 8 -1.12 -3.28 19.20
CA ALA A 8 -1.43 -2.45 20.35
C ALA A 8 -0.58 -2.83 21.56
N TYR A 9 -0.45 -1.92 22.50
CA TYR A 9 0.16 -2.21 23.78
C TYR A 9 -0.75 -1.77 24.93
N VAL A 10 -0.90 -2.65 25.92
CA VAL A 10 -1.71 -2.40 27.12
C VAL A 10 -0.77 -2.26 28.31
N PRO A 11 -0.41 -1.01 28.73
CA PRO A 11 0.58 -0.79 29.80
C PRO A 11 0.20 -1.42 31.14
N ARG A 12 -1.10 -1.47 31.48
CA ARG A 12 -1.57 -2.03 32.76
C ARG A 12 -1.21 -3.50 32.96
N THR A 13 -1.13 -4.27 31.89
CA THR A 13 -0.89 -5.71 31.89
C THR A 13 0.45 -6.08 31.27
N ASP A 14 1.23 -5.08 30.84
CA ASP A 14 2.46 -5.27 30.06
C ASP A 14 2.26 -6.24 28.89
N THR A 15 1.15 -6.05 28.15
CA THR A 15 0.76 -6.96 27.07
C THR A 15 0.92 -6.27 25.73
N PHE A 16 1.82 -6.78 24.89
CA PHE A 16 1.90 -6.41 23.50
C PHE A 16 1.01 -7.33 22.66
N ILE A 17 0.15 -6.73 21.87
CA ILE A 17 -0.73 -7.39 20.92
C ILE A 17 -0.10 -7.20 19.54
N GLU A 18 0.34 -8.28 18.93
CA GLU A 18 0.89 -8.22 17.58
C GLU A 18 -0.21 -7.93 16.55
N LYS A 19 0.19 -7.27 15.46
CA LYS A 19 -0.68 -7.11 14.29
C LYS A 19 -0.98 -8.50 13.72
N ASP A 20 -2.25 -8.83 13.63
CA ASP A 20 -2.74 -10.03 12.94
C ASP A 20 -3.77 -9.65 11.90
N ALA A 21 -3.62 -10.16 10.68
CA ALA A 21 -4.51 -9.81 9.60
C ALA A 21 -4.64 -10.97 8.61
N SER A 22 -5.87 -11.40 8.40
CA SER A 22 -6.21 -12.29 7.30
C SER A 22 -6.57 -11.44 6.08
N ILE A 23 -5.66 -11.42 5.10
CA ILE A 23 -5.87 -10.69 3.86
C ILE A 23 -6.86 -11.48 3.02
N ASN A 24 -8.00 -10.86 2.70
CA ASN A 24 -8.91 -11.39 1.70
C ASN A 24 -8.35 -11.10 0.31
N GLU A 25 -7.93 -12.13 -0.40
CA GLU A 25 -7.31 -12.01 -1.73
C GLU A 25 -8.24 -11.34 -2.75
N HIS A 26 -9.55 -11.55 -2.63
CA HIS A 26 -10.54 -10.91 -3.50
C HIS A 26 -10.59 -9.39 -3.25
N ILE A 27 -10.66 -8.97 -1.99
CA ILE A 27 -10.65 -7.54 -1.61
C ILE A 27 -9.33 -6.88 -2.02
N ASP A 28 -8.21 -7.55 -1.80
CA ASP A 28 -6.90 -7.03 -2.20
C ASP A 28 -6.80 -6.83 -3.72
N ARG A 29 -7.26 -7.80 -4.49
CA ARG A 29 -7.37 -7.70 -5.95
C ARG A 29 -8.26 -6.52 -6.37
N LEU A 30 -9.42 -6.34 -5.74
CA LEU A 30 -10.33 -5.22 -6.03
C LEU A 30 -9.68 -3.87 -5.74
N ARG A 31 -8.88 -3.75 -4.67
CA ARG A 31 -8.13 -2.53 -4.36
C ARG A 31 -7.13 -2.18 -5.47
N HIS A 32 -6.35 -3.16 -5.94
CA HIS A 32 -5.44 -2.97 -7.06
C HIS A 32 -6.18 -2.64 -8.37
N SER A 33 -7.32 -3.27 -8.60
CA SER A 33 -8.16 -2.98 -9.77
C SER A 33 -8.74 -1.56 -9.72
N ALA A 34 -9.16 -1.10 -8.55
CA ALA A 34 -9.72 0.23 -8.35
C ALA A 34 -8.68 1.33 -8.64
N THR A 35 -7.52 1.28 -8.02
CA THR A 35 -6.46 2.28 -8.22
C THR A 35 -5.96 2.30 -9.66
N ARG A 36 -5.76 1.12 -10.28
CA ARG A 36 -5.40 1.02 -11.68
C ARG A 36 -6.47 1.64 -12.59
N SER A 37 -7.74 1.34 -12.36
CA SER A 37 -8.83 1.86 -13.17
C SER A 37 -8.91 3.39 -13.11
N LEU A 38 -8.72 3.99 -11.93
CA LEU A 38 -8.65 5.44 -11.77
C LEU A 38 -7.47 6.08 -12.53
N MET A 39 -6.38 5.35 -12.73
CA MET A 39 -5.20 5.85 -13.45
C MET A 39 -5.29 5.65 -14.98
N GLU A 40 -6.14 4.76 -15.45
CA GLU A 40 -6.21 4.39 -16.88
C GLU A 40 -7.52 4.80 -17.57
N ARG A 41 -8.56 5.17 -16.79
CA ARG A 41 -9.92 5.37 -17.33
C ARG A 41 -10.60 6.55 -16.65
N ASP A 42 -11.47 7.22 -17.41
CA ASP A 42 -12.30 8.34 -16.94
C ASP A 42 -13.76 7.88 -16.61
N ASP A 43 -14.16 6.69 -17.02
CA ASP A 43 -15.50 6.12 -16.86
C ASP A 43 -15.57 5.11 -15.72
N VAL A 44 -15.15 5.50 -14.51
CA VAL A 44 -14.99 4.60 -13.37
C VAL A 44 -15.97 4.93 -12.26
N ILE A 45 -16.62 3.91 -11.70
CA ILE A 45 -17.39 3.99 -10.45
C ILE A 45 -16.70 3.11 -9.42
N ILE A 46 -16.37 3.68 -8.26
CA ILE A 46 -15.77 2.97 -7.14
C ILE A 46 -16.73 2.95 -5.96
N VAL A 47 -16.96 1.76 -5.43
CA VAL A 47 -17.68 1.57 -4.17
C VAL A 47 -16.67 1.17 -3.11
N SER A 48 -16.59 1.95 -2.03
CA SER A 48 -15.65 1.71 -0.94
C SER A 48 -16.28 1.96 0.42
N SER A 49 -15.72 1.36 1.46
CA SER A 49 -16.08 1.69 2.84
C SER A 49 -15.35 2.96 3.30
N VAL A 50 -15.73 3.46 4.48
CA VAL A 50 -15.05 4.60 5.14
C VAL A 50 -13.55 4.36 5.37
N SER A 51 -13.07 3.13 5.27
CA SER A 51 -11.64 2.80 5.34
C SER A 51 -10.80 3.41 4.20
N CYS A 52 -11.42 3.97 3.16
CA CYS A 52 -10.74 4.71 2.09
C CYS A 52 -10.00 5.98 2.57
N ILE A 53 -10.27 6.44 3.80
CA ILE A 53 -9.51 7.55 4.42
C ILE A 53 -8.15 7.11 5.01
N TYR A 54 -7.84 5.82 5.02
CA TYR A 54 -6.50 5.33 5.39
C TYR A 54 -5.52 5.44 4.22
N GLY A 55 -4.24 5.53 4.57
CA GLY A 55 -3.16 5.60 3.59
C GLY A 55 -3.04 4.34 2.74
N ILE A 56 -2.76 4.53 1.45
CA ILE A 56 -2.53 3.44 0.49
C ILE A 56 -1.20 3.60 -0.26
N GLY A 57 -0.51 4.63 -0.23
CA GLY A 57 0.71 4.89 -1.00
C GLY A 57 0.53 6.03 -1.99
N SER A 58 1.65 6.63 -2.39
CA SER A 58 1.67 7.79 -3.27
C SER A 58 1.24 7.45 -4.70
N VAL A 59 0.39 8.27 -5.28
CA VAL A 59 -0.05 8.18 -6.69
C VAL A 59 1.15 8.26 -7.61
N GLU A 60 2.04 9.24 -7.38
CA GLU A 60 3.22 9.49 -8.21
C GLU A 60 4.16 8.29 -8.19
N THR A 61 4.41 7.73 -7.00
CA THR A 61 5.26 6.55 -6.86
C THR A 61 4.62 5.33 -7.51
N TYR A 62 3.35 5.06 -7.24
CA TYR A 62 2.65 3.91 -7.81
C TYR A 62 2.53 4.01 -9.33
N SER A 63 2.31 5.21 -9.87
CA SER A 63 2.27 5.51 -11.30
C SER A 63 3.63 5.30 -11.98
N SER A 64 4.72 5.77 -11.34
CA SER A 64 6.07 5.63 -11.89
C SER A 64 6.60 4.19 -11.80
N MET A 65 6.14 3.41 -10.83
CA MET A 65 6.50 2.00 -10.63
C MET A 65 5.60 1.09 -11.48
N THR A 66 5.70 1.26 -12.79
CA THR A 66 5.02 0.44 -13.79
C THR A 66 6.01 -0.01 -14.86
N LEU A 67 5.79 -1.19 -15.40
CA LEU A 67 6.56 -1.75 -16.49
C LEU A 67 5.65 -1.96 -17.71
N VAL A 68 5.99 -1.33 -18.83
CA VAL A 68 5.33 -1.56 -20.11
C VAL A 68 6.19 -2.51 -20.92
N VAL A 69 5.55 -3.53 -21.48
CA VAL A 69 6.21 -4.50 -22.38
C VAL A 69 5.41 -4.57 -23.67
N ASP A 70 6.07 -4.28 -24.78
CA ASP A 70 5.51 -4.31 -26.12
C ASP A 70 6.04 -5.51 -26.93
N VAL A 71 5.24 -6.03 -27.85
CA VAL A 71 5.71 -7.00 -28.83
C VAL A 71 6.75 -6.35 -29.75
N ASN A 72 7.81 -7.07 -30.10
CA ASN A 72 9.00 -6.64 -30.84
C ASN A 72 9.93 -5.67 -30.05
N GLN A 73 9.66 -5.44 -28.76
CA GLN A 73 10.57 -4.69 -27.91
C GLN A 73 11.85 -5.48 -27.66
N MET A 74 12.99 -4.80 -27.70
CA MET A 74 14.26 -5.37 -27.24
C MET A 74 14.39 -5.15 -25.75
N ILE A 75 14.43 -6.24 -25.00
CA ILE A 75 14.60 -6.24 -23.53
C ILE A 75 15.43 -7.42 -23.10
N GLU A 76 16.44 -7.18 -22.27
CA GLU A 76 17.21 -8.25 -21.73
C GLU A 76 16.40 -9.02 -20.67
N ARG A 77 16.40 -10.37 -20.81
CA ARG A 77 15.61 -11.22 -19.90
C ARG A 77 15.91 -10.94 -18.43
N GLN A 78 17.19 -10.74 -18.07
CA GLN A 78 17.57 -10.49 -16.69
C GLN A 78 17.06 -9.13 -16.20
N GLU A 79 17.04 -8.12 -17.05
CA GLU A 79 16.46 -6.81 -16.76
C GLU A 79 14.96 -6.94 -16.46
N LEU A 80 14.20 -7.62 -17.34
CA LEU A 80 12.78 -7.87 -17.13
C LEU A 80 12.50 -8.58 -15.78
N LEU A 81 13.32 -9.57 -15.41
CA LEU A 81 13.15 -10.27 -14.12
C LEU A 81 13.47 -9.35 -12.93
N THR A 82 14.46 -8.49 -13.05
CA THR A 82 14.83 -7.52 -12.03
C THR A 82 13.72 -6.49 -11.83
N ASP A 83 13.13 -6.02 -12.92
CA ASP A 83 12.01 -5.08 -12.89
C ASP A 83 10.77 -5.69 -12.22
N LEU A 84 10.44 -6.94 -12.54
CA LEU A 84 9.34 -7.65 -11.86
C LEU A 84 9.56 -7.78 -10.35
N VAL A 85 10.78 -8.05 -9.91
CA VAL A 85 11.12 -8.10 -8.48
C VAL A 85 11.03 -6.70 -7.86
N SER A 86 11.46 -5.65 -8.55
CA SER A 86 11.34 -4.27 -8.08
C SER A 86 9.88 -3.84 -7.93
N LEU A 87 8.99 -4.35 -8.76
CA LEU A 87 7.54 -4.19 -8.67
C LEU A 87 6.89 -5.09 -7.60
N GLN A 88 7.69 -5.73 -6.75
CA GLN A 88 7.25 -6.60 -5.65
C GLN A 88 6.56 -7.90 -6.08
N TYR A 89 6.76 -8.36 -7.32
CA TYR A 89 6.37 -9.71 -7.71
C TYR A 89 7.38 -10.73 -7.18
N LYS A 90 6.88 -11.86 -6.72
CA LYS A 90 7.71 -12.95 -6.20
C LYS A 90 7.89 -14.03 -7.28
N ARG A 91 9.13 -14.45 -7.51
CA ARG A 91 9.37 -15.62 -8.37
C ARG A 91 8.92 -16.88 -7.65
N ASN A 92 8.08 -17.63 -8.30
CA ASN A 92 7.65 -18.95 -7.81
C ASN A 92 7.36 -19.90 -8.98
N ASP A 93 8.34 -20.73 -9.30
CA ASP A 93 8.27 -21.63 -10.45
C ASP A 93 7.38 -22.87 -10.19
N THR A 94 7.04 -23.14 -8.92
CA THR A 94 6.22 -24.30 -8.52
C THR A 94 4.77 -23.94 -8.25
N LYS A 95 4.53 -22.90 -7.45
CA LYS A 95 3.19 -22.45 -7.08
C LYS A 95 2.89 -21.11 -7.75
N PHE A 96 2.21 -21.16 -8.89
CA PHE A 96 1.82 -19.98 -9.64
C PHE A 96 0.50 -19.42 -9.11
N ILE A 97 0.57 -18.29 -8.44
CA ILE A 97 -0.57 -17.62 -7.82
C ILE A 97 -0.53 -16.12 -8.15
N ARG A 98 -1.60 -15.40 -7.85
CA ARG A 98 -1.67 -13.95 -8.01
C ARG A 98 -0.50 -13.24 -7.30
N GLY A 99 0.11 -12.25 -7.96
CA GLY A 99 1.29 -11.53 -7.46
C GLY A 99 2.60 -12.30 -7.59
N THR A 100 2.62 -13.40 -8.34
CA THR A 100 3.86 -14.13 -8.66
C THR A 100 4.17 -14.13 -10.15
N PHE A 101 5.42 -14.40 -10.46
CA PHE A 101 5.85 -14.77 -11.81
C PHE A 101 6.65 -16.07 -11.77
N ARG A 102 6.67 -16.78 -12.89
CA ARG A 102 7.50 -17.97 -13.07
C ARG A 102 8.23 -17.92 -14.41
N VAL A 103 9.34 -18.64 -14.50
CA VAL A 103 10.22 -18.63 -15.67
C VAL A 103 10.46 -20.05 -16.16
N ARG A 104 10.22 -20.28 -17.43
CA ARG A 104 10.46 -21.57 -18.08
C ARG A 104 11.17 -21.34 -19.42
N GLY A 105 12.49 -21.48 -19.46
CA GLY A 105 13.29 -21.15 -20.64
C GLY A 105 13.15 -19.67 -20.99
N ASP A 106 12.73 -19.38 -22.19
CA ASP A 106 12.52 -18.02 -22.72
C ASP A 106 11.09 -17.51 -22.51
N VAL A 107 10.31 -18.22 -21.68
CA VAL A 107 8.93 -17.84 -21.35
C VAL A 107 8.85 -17.36 -19.92
N ILE A 108 8.27 -16.17 -19.75
CA ILE A 108 7.97 -15.55 -18.46
C ILE A 108 6.46 -15.46 -18.33
N GLU A 109 5.90 -16.05 -17.30
CA GLU A 109 4.47 -15.99 -16.99
C GLU A 109 4.28 -15.18 -15.72
N ILE A 110 3.31 -14.24 -15.75
CA ILE A 110 3.04 -13.28 -14.67
C ILE A 110 1.55 -13.34 -14.36
N TRP A 111 1.21 -13.48 -13.07
CA TRP A 111 -0.17 -13.31 -12.62
C TRP A 111 -0.33 -11.95 -11.92
N PRO A 112 -0.84 -10.93 -12.63
CA PRO A 112 -0.95 -9.58 -12.11
C PRO A 112 -1.87 -9.47 -10.89
N ALA A 113 -1.56 -8.52 -9.98
CA ALA A 113 -2.28 -8.32 -8.73
C ALA A 113 -3.77 -7.99 -8.90
N HIS A 114 -4.16 -7.38 -10.03
CA HIS A 114 -5.51 -6.90 -10.32
C HIS A 114 -6.37 -7.87 -11.13
N LEU A 115 -5.77 -8.94 -11.70
CA LEU A 115 -6.49 -9.88 -12.58
C LEU A 115 -7.03 -11.07 -11.81
N GLU A 116 -8.25 -11.47 -12.15
CA GLU A 116 -8.91 -12.69 -11.69
C GLU A 116 -8.92 -13.72 -12.80
N GLY A 117 -8.43 -14.95 -12.50
CA GLY A 117 -8.47 -16.06 -13.46
C GLY A 117 -7.75 -15.81 -14.78
N ARG A 118 -6.85 -14.81 -14.83
CA ARG A 118 -6.10 -14.45 -16.03
C ARG A 118 -4.67 -14.11 -15.69
N ALA A 119 -3.77 -14.59 -16.50
CA ALA A 119 -2.34 -14.31 -16.39
C ALA A 119 -1.75 -13.98 -17.76
N TRP A 120 -0.59 -13.37 -17.76
CA TRP A 120 0.12 -12.99 -18.98
C TRP A 120 1.35 -13.87 -19.18
N LYS A 121 1.58 -14.20 -20.44
CA LYS A 121 2.73 -14.96 -20.90
C LYS A 121 3.51 -14.10 -21.89
N ILE A 122 4.78 -13.88 -21.60
CA ILE A 122 5.75 -13.19 -22.46
C ILE A 122 6.70 -14.25 -22.99
N SER A 123 6.78 -14.40 -24.30
CA SER A 123 7.74 -15.28 -24.97
C SER A 123 8.85 -14.42 -25.57
N LEU A 124 10.09 -14.77 -25.28
CA LEU A 124 11.27 -14.10 -25.77
C LEU A 124 11.94 -14.94 -26.87
N TRP A 125 12.48 -14.26 -27.88
CA TRP A 125 13.44 -14.83 -28.83
C TRP A 125 14.74 -14.08 -28.68
N GLY A 126 15.69 -14.68 -27.96
CA GLY A 126 16.88 -13.95 -27.51
C GLY A 126 16.48 -12.80 -26.58
N ASN A 127 16.76 -11.57 -27.01
CA ASN A 127 16.41 -10.34 -26.29
C ASN A 127 15.19 -9.62 -26.90
N GLU A 128 14.46 -10.24 -27.81
CA GLU A 128 13.26 -9.67 -28.43
C GLU A 128 12.00 -10.28 -27.83
N VAL A 129 11.01 -9.47 -27.53
CA VAL A 129 9.67 -9.93 -27.13
C VAL A 129 8.92 -10.40 -28.38
N GLU A 130 8.95 -11.72 -28.63
CA GLU A 130 8.30 -12.32 -29.79
C GLU A 130 6.78 -12.24 -29.70
N LYS A 131 6.24 -12.48 -28.51
CA LYS A 131 4.79 -12.64 -28.32
C LYS A 131 4.36 -12.37 -26.88
N ILE A 132 3.19 -11.75 -26.75
CA ILE A 132 2.49 -11.60 -25.49
C ILE A 132 1.10 -12.23 -25.62
N SER A 133 0.70 -13.03 -24.64
CA SER A 133 -0.64 -13.63 -24.60
C SER A 133 -1.24 -13.61 -23.21
N GLU A 134 -2.56 -13.49 -23.16
CA GLU A 134 -3.38 -13.70 -21.95
C GLU A 134 -3.86 -15.14 -21.94
N PHE A 135 -3.78 -15.79 -20.78
CA PHE A 135 -4.16 -17.19 -20.63
C PHE A 135 -4.83 -17.45 -19.26
N ASP A 136 -5.59 -18.51 -19.16
CA ASP A 136 -6.15 -19.01 -17.91
C ASP A 136 -5.05 -19.76 -17.13
N PRO A 137 -4.67 -19.30 -15.91
CA PRO A 137 -3.59 -19.92 -15.14
C PRO A 137 -3.91 -21.32 -14.61
N LEU A 138 -5.19 -21.74 -14.56
CA LEU A 138 -5.62 -23.06 -14.09
C LEU A 138 -5.57 -24.09 -15.22
N THR A 139 -6.10 -23.74 -16.39
CA THR A 139 -6.17 -24.65 -17.54
C THR A 139 -4.96 -24.52 -18.46
N GLY A 140 -4.29 -23.38 -18.46
CA GLY A 140 -3.23 -23.05 -19.39
C GLY A 140 -3.74 -22.62 -20.78
N GLU A 141 -5.07 -22.57 -20.98
CA GLU A 141 -5.66 -22.16 -22.25
C GLU A 141 -5.37 -20.70 -22.57
N LYS A 142 -4.94 -20.47 -23.81
CA LYS A 142 -4.74 -19.13 -24.34
C LYS A 142 -6.10 -18.47 -24.59
N ILE A 143 -6.29 -17.29 -24.00
CA ILE A 143 -7.52 -16.50 -24.18
C ILE A 143 -7.38 -15.60 -25.41
N ARG A 144 -6.29 -14.82 -25.48
CA ARG A 144 -6.04 -13.90 -26.61
C ARG A 144 -4.57 -13.53 -26.72
N GLU A 145 -4.21 -12.94 -27.84
CA GLU A 145 -2.92 -12.26 -28.03
C GLU A 145 -3.04 -10.78 -27.67
N LEU A 146 -1.95 -10.23 -27.16
CA LEU A 146 -1.84 -8.83 -26.77
C LEU A 146 -0.65 -8.19 -27.50
N GLN A 147 -0.78 -6.91 -27.88
CA GLN A 147 0.33 -6.16 -28.47
C GLN A 147 1.24 -5.55 -27.41
N ASN A 148 0.66 -5.22 -26.27
CA ASN A 148 1.39 -4.73 -25.10
C ASN A 148 0.68 -5.12 -23.80
N ILE A 149 1.41 -5.00 -22.71
CA ILE A 149 0.90 -5.10 -21.34
C ILE A 149 1.52 -4.01 -20.49
N LYS A 150 0.75 -3.51 -19.53
CA LYS A 150 1.22 -2.59 -18.50
C LYS A 150 1.12 -3.28 -17.15
N ILE A 151 2.26 -3.54 -16.55
CA ILE A 151 2.39 -4.26 -15.27
C ILE A 151 2.53 -3.22 -14.16
N TYR A 152 1.56 -3.18 -13.26
CA TYR A 152 1.60 -2.35 -12.05
C TYR A 152 2.24 -3.11 -10.91
N ALA A 153 2.75 -2.39 -9.93
CA ALA A 153 3.33 -2.99 -8.74
C ALA A 153 2.34 -3.88 -7.98
N ASN A 154 2.85 -4.95 -7.40
CA ASN A 154 2.08 -5.91 -6.58
C ASN A 154 1.84 -5.41 -5.15
N SER A 155 2.13 -4.16 -4.87
CA SER A 155 1.87 -3.47 -3.60
C SER A 155 1.65 -1.99 -3.85
N HIS A 156 0.72 -1.38 -3.13
CA HIS A 156 0.56 0.08 -3.13
C HIS A 156 1.71 0.80 -2.40
N TYR A 157 2.40 0.11 -1.49
CA TYR A 157 3.57 0.62 -0.77
C TYR A 157 4.89 0.24 -1.47
N VAL A 158 4.88 0.28 -2.80
CA VAL A 158 6.11 0.13 -3.57
C VAL A 158 6.91 1.44 -3.52
N THR A 159 8.23 1.32 -3.39
CA THR A 159 9.11 2.49 -3.30
C THR A 159 10.37 2.25 -4.12
N PRO A 160 10.76 3.17 -5.01
CA PRO A 160 12.01 3.07 -5.76
C PRO A 160 13.21 2.95 -4.82
N ARG A 161 14.21 2.16 -5.20
CA ARG A 161 15.41 1.93 -4.36
C ARG A 161 16.10 3.21 -3.85
N PRO A 162 16.31 4.24 -4.69
CA PRO A 162 16.93 5.49 -4.21
C PRO A 162 16.11 6.17 -3.11
N THR A 163 14.78 6.23 -3.27
CA THR A 163 13.84 6.78 -2.28
C THR A 163 13.85 5.95 -0.99
N LEU A 164 13.89 4.62 -1.12
CA LEU A 164 13.97 3.71 0.03
C LEU A 164 15.27 3.91 0.82
N GLN A 165 16.40 4.08 0.14
CA GLN A 165 17.69 4.37 0.78
C GLN A 165 17.67 5.72 1.51
N GLN A 166 17.09 6.75 0.90
CA GLN A 166 16.93 8.05 1.55
C GLN A 166 16.01 7.94 2.78
N ALA A 167 14.87 7.26 2.66
CA ALA A 167 13.97 7.00 3.77
C ALA A 167 14.68 6.27 4.92
N ALA A 168 15.47 5.24 4.61
CA ALA A 168 16.26 4.50 5.60
C ALA A 168 17.25 5.39 6.38
N GLN A 169 17.86 6.38 5.72
CA GLN A 169 18.73 7.35 6.39
C GLN A 169 17.95 8.25 7.36
N GLU A 170 16.79 8.74 6.94
CA GLU A 170 15.93 9.58 7.80
C GLU A 170 15.36 8.78 8.99
N ILE A 171 14.96 7.53 8.78
CA ILE A 171 14.54 6.61 9.84
C ILE A 171 15.67 6.40 10.85
N LYS A 172 16.91 6.19 10.40
CA LYS A 172 18.09 6.07 11.29
C LYS A 172 18.31 7.34 12.11
N LYS A 173 18.15 8.51 11.51
CA LYS A 173 18.27 9.79 12.23
C LYS A 173 17.22 9.95 13.32
N GLU A 174 15.95 9.65 13.01
CA GLU A 174 14.88 9.67 14.00
C GLU A 174 15.14 8.66 15.12
N LEU A 175 15.56 7.43 14.77
CA LEU A 175 15.92 6.41 15.76
C LEU A 175 16.98 6.93 16.73
N LEU A 176 18.10 7.47 16.23
CA LEU A 176 19.18 7.98 17.08
C LEU A 176 18.73 9.11 18.02
N LEU A 177 17.85 9.99 17.54
CA LEU A 177 17.27 11.05 18.38
C LEU A 177 16.38 10.46 19.47
N ARG A 178 15.51 9.52 19.09
CA ARG A 178 14.58 8.88 20.05
C ARG A 178 15.29 8.02 21.09
N LEU A 179 16.34 7.31 20.72
CA LEU A 179 17.15 6.54 21.68
C LEU A 179 17.80 7.45 22.74
N LYS A 180 18.32 8.62 22.35
CA LYS A 180 18.87 9.59 23.30
C LYS A 180 17.81 10.18 24.24
N GLU A 181 16.58 10.37 23.76
CA GLU A 181 15.46 10.80 24.62
C GLU A 181 15.10 9.72 25.65
N LEU A 182 14.94 8.47 25.20
CA LEU A 182 14.61 7.35 26.07
C LEU A 182 15.72 7.07 27.12
N GLU A 183 16.99 7.23 26.72
CA GLU A 183 18.12 7.13 27.64
C GLU A 183 18.06 8.21 28.74
N LYS A 184 17.79 9.47 28.37
CA LYS A 184 17.62 10.56 29.34
C LYS A 184 16.43 10.35 30.29
N GLU A 185 15.37 9.69 29.80
CA GLU A 185 14.20 9.32 30.59
C GLU A 185 14.43 8.05 31.41
N ASN A 186 15.62 7.43 31.34
CA ASN A 186 15.96 6.14 31.95
C ASN A 186 15.04 4.97 31.53
N LYS A 187 14.51 5.02 30.31
CA LYS A 187 13.66 3.99 29.69
C LYS A 187 14.50 3.01 28.86
N LEU A 188 15.37 2.26 29.54
CA LEU A 188 16.36 1.41 28.86
C LEU A 188 15.74 0.21 28.14
N LEU A 189 14.63 -0.33 28.64
CA LEU A 189 13.92 -1.43 28.02
C LEU A 189 13.25 -0.98 26.70
N GLU A 190 12.57 0.15 26.73
CA GLU A 190 11.94 0.77 25.56
C GLU A 190 12.99 1.14 24.51
N MET A 191 14.13 1.66 24.94
CA MET A 191 15.26 1.99 24.09
C MET A 191 15.76 0.74 23.35
N GLN A 192 16.06 -0.33 24.05
CA GLN A 192 16.56 -1.58 23.47
C GLN A 192 15.53 -2.19 22.50
N ARG A 193 14.26 -2.22 22.88
CA ARG A 193 13.16 -2.73 22.06
C ARG A 193 13.03 -1.97 20.76
N LEU A 194 13.03 -0.63 20.82
CA LEU A 194 12.91 0.24 19.65
C LEU A 194 14.11 0.06 18.71
N GLU A 195 15.32 0.02 19.25
CA GLU A 195 16.54 -0.15 18.47
C GLU A 195 16.53 -1.48 17.71
N GLN A 196 16.32 -2.59 18.40
CA GLN A 196 16.28 -3.93 17.79
C GLN A 196 15.25 -4.01 16.67
N ARG A 197 14.03 -3.53 16.93
CA ARG A 197 12.95 -3.58 15.96
C ARG A 197 13.25 -2.73 14.73
N THR A 198 13.70 -1.51 14.93
CA THR A 198 13.94 -0.58 13.81
C THR A 198 15.12 -1.02 12.96
N ILE A 199 16.20 -1.54 13.57
CA ILE A 199 17.35 -2.07 12.82
C ILE A 199 16.90 -3.27 11.97
N PHE A 200 16.15 -4.21 12.56
CA PHE A 200 15.62 -5.36 11.81
C PHE A 200 14.73 -4.93 10.62
N ASP A 201 13.82 -3.97 10.84
CA ASP A 201 12.96 -3.46 9.77
C ASP A 201 13.80 -2.81 8.64
N LEU A 202 14.87 -2.08 8.98
CA LEU A 202 15.78 -1.46 7.99
C LEU A 202 16.58 -2.51 7.20
N GLU A 203 17.05 -3.57 7.84
CA GLU A 203 17.73 -4.68 7.17
C GLU A 203 16.79 -5.40 6.18
N MET A 204 15.55 -5.61 6.58
CA MET A 204 14.54 -6.20 5.70
C MET A 204 14.20 -5.30 4.51
N MET A 205 14.09 -3.98 4.73
CA MET A 205 13.87 -3.02 3.64
C MET A 205 15.03 -3.02 2.65
N ASP A 206 16.27 -3.07 3.11
CA ASP A 206 17.45 -3.13 2.24
C ASP A 206 17.51 -4.42 1.42
N ALA A 207 17.24 -5.56 2.07
CA ALA A 207 17.31 -6.87 1.45
C ALA A 207 16.18 -7.15 0.45
N THR A 208 14.95 -6.76 0.78
CA THR A 208 13.73 -7.16 0.04
C THR A 208 12.91 -6.00 -0.53
N GLY A 209 13.26 -4.77 -0.21
CA GLY A 209 12.48 -3.57 -0.56
C GLY A 209 11.25 -3.35 0.32
N SER A 210 11.03 -4.17 1.37
CA SER A 210 9.87 -4.09 2.24
C SER A 210 10.14 -4.68 3.62
N CYS A 211 9.28 -4.41 4.61
CA CYS A 211 9.29 -5.05 5.92
C CYS A 211 7.87 -5.22 6.46
N ALA A 212 7.72 -6.02 7.51
CA ALA A 212 6.44 -6.17 8.21
C ALA A 212 6.06 -4.85 8.92
N GLY A 213 4.92 -4.26 8.53
CA GLY A 213 4.49 -2.96 9.04
C GLY A 213 5.19 -1.77 8.39
N ILE A 214 5.63 -1.91 7.13
CA ILE A 214 6.29 -0.84 6.35
C ILE A 214 5.47 0.45 6.33
N GLU A 215 4.15 0.36 6.44
CA GLU A 215 3.26 1.50 6.52
C GLU A 215 3.56 2.44 7.70
N ASN A 216 4.18 1.94 8.79
CA ASN A 216 4.58 2.78 9.92
C ASN A 216 5.70 3.79 9.56
N TYR A 217 6.37 3.58 8.45
CA TYR A 217 7.40 4.46 7.90
C TYR A 217 6.88 5.32 6.73
N SER A 218 5.55 5.36 6.51
CA SER A 218 4.91 6.00 5.35
C SER A 218 5.36 7.46 5.15
N ARG A 219 5.55 8.22 6.23
CA ARG A 219 6.05 9.60 6.15
C ARG A 219 7.33 9.72 5.34
N TYR A 220 8.30 8.85 5.60
CA TYR A 220 9.60 8.86 4.91
C TYR A 220 9.52 8.27 3.50
N LEU A 221 8.68 7.25 3.31
CA LEU A 221 8.51 6.59 2.02
C LEU A 221 7.75 7.46 1.01
N THR A 222 6.90 8.37 1.49
CA THR A 222 6.10 9.26 0.65
C THR A 222 6.59 10.71 0.66
N GLY A 223 7.68 11.02 1.37
CA GLY A 223 8.25 12.36 1.46
C GLY A 223 7.37 13.39 2.17
N ARG A 224 6.40 12.95 2.97
CA ARG A 224 5.50 13.83 3.73
C ARG A 224 6.22 14.47 4.92
N LYS A 225 5.78 15.69 5.27
CA LYS A 225 6.26 16.39 6.47
C LYS A 225 5.65 15.80 7.73
N PRO A 226 6.28 16.00 8.90
CA PRO A 226 5.69 15.62 10.17
C PRO A 226 4.27 16.17 10.35
N GLY A 227 3.32 15.31 10.71
CA GLY A 227 1.93 15.67 10.93
C GLY A 227 1.04 15.65 9.68
N GLU A 228 1.60 15.58 8.48
CA GLU A 228 0.81 15.42 7.25
C GLU A 228 0.22 14.00 7.16
N PRO A 229 -1.00 13.85 6.60
CA PRO A 229 -1.61 12.54 6.40
C PRO A 229 -0.86 11.76 5.32
N PRO A 230 -0.91 10.42 5.35
CA PRO A 230 -0.42 9.60 4.24
C PRO A 230 -1.30 9.81 3.01
N PRO A 231 -0.80 9.52 1.80
CA PRO A 231 -1.61 9.50 0.58
C PRO A 231 -2.76 8.52 0.70
N THR A 232 -3.96 8.94 0.33
CA THR A 232 -5.19 8.15 0.42
C THR A 232 -5.83 7.95 -0.95
N LEU A 233 -6.94 7.21 -1.03
CA LEU A 233 -7.70 7.03 -2.25
C LEU A 233 -8.17 8.37 -2.86
N PHE A 234 -8.38 9.40 -2.04
CA PHE A 234 -8.82 10.72 -2.50
C PHE A 234 -7.80 11.41 -3.43
N GLU A 235 -6.50 11.12 -3.26
CA GLU A 235 -5.46 11.65 -4.14
C GLU A 235 -5.42 10.98 -5.52
N TYR A 236 -6.08 9.83 -5.69
CA TYR A 236 -6.22 9.13 -6.96
C TYR A 236 -7.43 9.59 -7.78
N LEU A 237 -8.35 10.36 -7.17
CA LEU A 237 -9.56 10.80 -7.83
C LEU A 237 -9.27 11.93 -8.83
N PRO A 238 -9.85 11.90 -10.04
CA PRO A 238 -9.86 13.05 -10.94
C PRO A 238 -10.53 14.28 -10.30
N GLU A 239 -10.13 15.48 -10.73
CA GLU A 239 -10.64 16.75 -10.18
C GLU A 239 -12.15 16.93 -10.32
N ASP A 240 -12.75 16.37 -11.37
CA ASP A 240 -14.19 16.45 -11.68
C ASP A 240 -15.00 15.30 -11.07
N SER A 241 -14.42 14.52 -10.17
CA SER A 241 -15.10 13.41 -9.48
C SER A 241 -16.28 13.88 -8.62
N ILE A 242 -17.24 12.98 -8.44
CA ILE A 242 -18.38 13.19 -7.52
C ILE A 242 -18.40 12.06 -6.50
N ILE A 243 -18.54 12.42 -5.23
CA ILE A 243 -18.71 11.47 -4.13
C ILE A 243 -20.18 11.38 -3.75
N PHE A 244 -20.66 10.14 -3.59
CA PHE A 244 -21.93 9.84 -2.96
C PHE A 244 -21.64 9.21 -1.59
N ALA A 245 -21.92 9.93 -0.52
CA ALA A 245 -21.82 9.40 0.83
C ALA A 245 -23.19 8.80 1.23
N ASP A 246 -23.28 7.49 1.09
CA ASP A 246 -24.48 6.75 1.47
C ASP A 246 -24.60 6.62 2.99
N GLU A 247 -25.83 6.65 3.50
CA GLU A 247 -26.14 6.67 4.94
C GLU A 247 -25.27 7.69 5.69
N SER A 248 -25.23 8.91 5.19
CA SER A 248 -24.30 9.96 5.65
C SER A 248 -24.41 10.23 7.14
N HIS A 249 -25.61 10.12 7.73
CA HIS A 249 -25.83 10.26 9.18
C HIS A 249 -25.02 9.26 10.05
N VAL A 250 -24.56 8.15 9.46
CA VAL A 250 -23.66 7.17 10.10
C VAL A 250 -22.23 7.36 9.60
N THR A 251 -22.06 7.55 8.29
CA THR A 251 -20.76 7.66 7.63
C THR A 251 -19.95 8.85 8.14
N ILE A 252 -20.58 10.03 8.26
CA ILE A 252 -19.88 11.26 8.67
C ILE A 252 -19.36 11.19 10.11
N PRO A 253 -20.16 10.79 11.12
CA PRO A 253 -19.64 10.59 12.48
C PRO A 253 -18.52 9.56 12.55
N GLN A 254 -18.59 8.49 11.74
CA GLN A 254 -17.55 7.48 11.69
C GLN A 254 -16.23 8.06 11.15
N LEU A 255 -16.26 8.86 10.09
CA LEU A 255 -15.09 9.57 9.57
C LEU A 255 -14.42 10.42 10.66
N GLY A 256 -15.23 11.17 11.41
CA GLY A 256 -14.74 12.02 12.51
C GLY A 256 -14.13 11.23 13.69
N GLY A 257 -14.62 10.01 13.95
CA GLY A 257 -14.18 9.20 15.10
C GLY A 257 -12.90 8.40 14.88
N MET A 258 -12.55 8.04 13.65
CA MET A 258 -11.48 7.08 13.36
C MET A 258 -10.08 7.59 13.75
N TYR A 259 -9.79 8.87 13.58
CA TYR A 259 -8.48 9.45 13.85
C TYR A 259 -8.05 9.29 15.33
N LYS A 260 -8.94 9.62 16.28
CA LYS A 260 -8.59 9.62 17.72
C LYS A 260 -8.18 8.24 18.22
N GLY A 261 -8.89 7.20 17.81
CA GLY A 261 -8.58 5.82 18.21
C GLY A 261 -7.21 5.37 17.70
N ASP A 262 -6.91 5.64 16.44
CA ASP A 262 -5.61 5.32 15.83
C ASP A 262 -4.47 6.10 16.47
N PHE A 263 -4.64 7.39 16.68
CA PHE A 263 -3.65 8.26 17.31
C PHE A 263 -3.29 7.81 18.72
N ASN A 264 -4.28 7.52 19.59
CA ASN A 264 -4.04 7.07 20.95
C ASN A 264 -3.27 5.74 20.99
N ARG A 265 -3.68 4.77 20.16
CA ARG A 265 -3.02 3.48 20.04
C ARG A 265 -1.54 3.63 19.63
N LYS A 266 -1.25 4.42 18.59
CA LYS A 266 0.11 4.65 18.11
C LYS A 266 0.95 5.51 19.04
N SER A 267 0.35 6.43 19.76
CA SER A 267 1.04 7.17 20.83
C SER A 267 1.56 6.23 21.90
N THR A 268 0.72 5.30 22.38
CA THR A 268 1.13 4.29 23.36
C THR A 268 2.25 3.40 22.83
N LEU A 269 2.16 2.93 21.58
CA LEU A 269 3.23 2.13 20.96
C LEU A 269 4.56 2.90 20.87
N SER A 270 4.52 4.18 20.53
CA SER A 270 5.70 5.04 20.43
C SER A 270 6.30 5.37 21.82
N GLU A 271 5.46 5.63 22.81
CA GLU A 271 5.90 5.95 24.18
C GLU A 271 6.61 4.77 24.86
N HIS A 272 6.18 3.54 24.53
CA HIS A 272 6.72 2.30 25.09
C HIS A 272 7.73 1.58 24.18
N GLY A 273 8.30 2.27 23.20
CA GLY A 273 9.41 1.78 22.37
C GLY A 273 9.06 0.67 21.37
N PHE A 274 7.80 0.48 21.02
CA PHE A 274 7.40 -0.49 19.98
C PHE A 274 7.49 0.08 18.58
N ARG A 275 7.34 1.41 18.42
CA ARG A 275 7.42 2.11 17.15
C ARG A 275 8.09 3.48 17.30
N LEU A 276 8.67 3.97 16.20
CA LEU A 276 9.16 5.35 16.14
C LEU A 276 8.00 6.36 16.24
N PRO A 277 8.23 7.58 16.74
CA PRO A 277 7.21 8.64 16.81
C PRO A 277 6.53 8.93 15.47
N SER A 278 7.25 8.77 14.35
CA SER A 278 6.73 8.97 12.98
C SER A 278 5.61 8.00 12.61
N CYS A 279 5.44 6.87 13.29
CA CYS A 279 4.34 5.94 13.04
C CYS A 279 2.96 6.59 13.19
N LYS A 280 2.86 7.68 13.97
CA LYS A 280 1.62 8.44 14.16
C LYS A 280 1.14 9.15 12.90
N ASP A 281 2.03 9.35 11.92
CA ASP A 281 1.68 9.99 10.65
C ASP A 281 1.09 8.98 9.64
N ASN A 282 1.26 7.69 9.85
CA ASN A 282 0.47 6.66 9.17
C ASN A 282 -0.89 6.55 9.85
N ARG A 283 -1.82 7.38 9.50
CA ARG A 283 -3.11 7.55 10.17
C ARG A 283 -4.23 7.79 9.17
N PRO A 284 -5.49 7.57 9.54
CA PRO A 284 -6.60 8.04 8.72
C PRO A 284 -6.60 9.58 8.62
N LEU A 285 -7.24 10.10 7.61
CA LEU A 285 -7.51 11.54 7.51
C LEU A 285 -8.24 12.01 8.77
N LYS A 286 -7.93 13.22 9.20
CA LYS A 286 -8.82 13.95 10.10
C LYS A 286 -10.05 14.41 9.32
N PHE A 287 -11.13 14.68 10.02
CA PHE A 287 -12.37 15.11 9.38
C PHE A 287 -12.19 16.40 8.55
N GLU A 288 -11.46 17.36 9.08
CA GLU A 288 -11.18 18.64 8.41
C GLU A 288 -10.29 18.45 7.16
N GLU A 289 -9.35 17.50 7.20
CA GLU A 289 -8.53 17.16 6.04
C GLU A 289 -9.36 16.50 4.95
N TRP A 290 -10.26 15.58 5.34
CA TRP A 290 -11.19 14.96 4.41
C TRP A 290 -12.12 16.00 3.77
N GLU A 291 -12.67 16.94 4.53
CA GLU A 291 -13.51 18.01 3.99
C GLU A 291 -12.77 18.88 2.95
N LEU A 292 -11.49 19.15 3.17
CA LEU A 292 -10.67 19.92 2.23
C LEU A 292 -10.33 19.13 0.96
N MET A 293 -10.21 17.81 1.06
CA MET A 293 -9.77 16.95 -0.05
C MET A 293 -10.94 16.41 -0.88
N ARG A 294 -12.12 16.30 -0.29
CA ARG A 294 -13.27 15.72 -0.99
C ARG A 294 -13.67 16.58 -2.18
N PRO A 295 -13.91 15.99 -3.37
CA PRO A 295 -14.53 16.70 -4.48
C PRO A 295 -15.99 17.02 -4.20
N LYS A 296 -16.74 17.44 -5.22
CA LYS A 296 -18.19 17.64 -5.11
C LYS A 296 -18.84 16.40 -4.49
N SER A 297 -19.67 16.60 -3.47
CA SER A 297 -20.20 15.48 -2.69
C SER A 297 -21.70 15.58 -2.53
N ILE A 298 -22.37 14.44 -2.62
CA ILE A 298 -23.81 14.27 -2.39
C ILE A 298 -23.96 13.36 -1.17
N PHE A 299 -24.70 13.82 -0.19
CA PHE A 299 -24.96 13.09 1.04
C PHE A 299 -26.39 12.52 0.99
N VAL A 300 -26.48 11.22 1.18
CA VAL A 300 -27.76 10.49 1.10
C VAL A 300 -28.08 9.94 2.47
N SER A 301 -29.25 10.31 3.00
CA SER A 301 -29.75 9.81 4.27
C SER A 301 -31.26 9.89 4.32
N ALA A 302 -31.89 8.84 4.78
CA ALA A 302 -33.36 8.85 5.10
C ALA A 302 -33.64 9.58 6.43
N THR A 303 -32.63 9.67 7.30
CA THR A 303 -32.73 10.29 8.64
C THR A 303 -31.49 11.19 8.86
N PRO A 304 -31.48 12.40 8.24
CA PRO A 304 -30.33 13.32 8.37
C PRO A 304 -30.00 13.60 9.83
N GLY A 305 -28.72 13.57 10.14
CA GLY A 305 -28.19 13.89 11.46
C GLY A 305 -27.88 15.39 11.62
N PRO A 306 -27.35 15.80 12.79
CA PRO A 306 -27.06 17.22 13.05
C PRO A 306 -26.11 17.84 12.02
N TRP A 307 -25.10 17.09 11.56
CA TRP A 307 -24.14 17.62 10.60
C TRP A 307 -24.78 17.94 9.24
N GLU A 308 -25.66 17.04 8.72
CA GLU A 308 -26.34 17.28 7.44
C GLU A 308 -27.37 18.42 7.53
N LEU A 309 -27.94 18.64 8.71
CA LEU A 309 -28.90 19.72 8.92
C LEU A 309 -28.25 21.09 9.04
N ASP A 310 -26.95 21.11 9.35
CA ASP A 310 -26.14 22.34 9.49
C ASP A 310 -25.47 22.75 8.16
N GLN A 311 -25.56 21.93 7.08
CA GLN A 311 -25.01 22.24 5.76
C GLN A 311 -26.06 22.96 4.90
#